data_5b77703adb273df8651f778ccba27955
#
_entry.id   5b77703adb273df8651f778ccba27955
#
_cell.length_a   1.000
_cell.length_b   1.000
_cell.length_c   1.000
_cell.angle_alpha   90.00
_cell.angle_beta   90.00
_cell.angle_gamma   90.00
#
_symmetry.space_group_name_H-M   'P 1'
#
loop_
_entity.id
_entity.type
_entity.pdbx_description
1 polymer ?
#
loop_
_entity_poly.entity_id
_entity_poly.type
_entity_poly.pdbx_seq_one_letter_code
_entity_poly.pdbx_strand_id
1 'polypeptide(L)'
;NSALTLELEGKGRFKGLPITLNAQGGALLSLRSAENPYPIKASGVLGSTRVSIEGNLLDPLHFKGQQLNFTLAGNDLASLFPVIGVPLPPTPPYRLAGFLDHLGNVWTFSNFKGTVGQSDISGNFAVDRNQQPQMISANLVSKQLLMKDLGGFIGVDSEARPSTTPPAND
;
A
#
# COMPACT_ATOMS: atom_id res chain seq x y z
N ASN A 1 -23.13 -12.03 10.90
CA ASN A 1 -21.84 -12.76 10.86
C ASN A 1 -21.78 -13.57 9.56
N SER A 2 -21.24 -12.97 8.51
CA SER A 2 -20.90 -13.73 7.30
C SER A 2 -19.72 -14.63 7.64
N ALA A 3 -19.98 -15.94 7.73
CA ALA A 3 -18.93 -16.90 8.01
C ALA A 3 -17.93 -16.93 6.84
N LEU A 4 -16.66 -16.75 7.11
CA LEU A 4 -15.58 -16.97 6.16
C LEU A 4 -15.45 -18.49 5.98
N THR A 5 -15.74 -19.00 4.78
CA THR A 5 -15.79 -20.43 4.50
C THR A 5 -14.80 -20.89 3.43
N LEU A 6 -14.28 -19.95 2.64
CA LEU A 6 -13.25 -20.20 1.64
C LEU A 6 -11.89 -19.85 2.25
N GLU A 7 -10.93 -20.78 2.15
CA GLU A 7 -9.54 -20.53 2.53
C GLU A 7 -8.64 -20.72 1.31
N LEU A 8 -7.67 -19.85 1.15
CA LEU A 8 -6.69 -19.87 0.09
C LEU A 8 -5.31 -19.63 0.67
N GLU A 9 -4.39 -20.52 0.43
CA GLU A 9 -2.97 -20.32 0.69
C GLU A 9 -2.21 -20.33 -0.64
N GLY A 10 -1.28 -19.40 -0.80
CA GLY A 10 -0.50 -19.28 -2.02
C GLY A 10 0.93 -18.83 -1.77
N LYS A 11 1.84 -19.37 -2.58
CA LYS A 11 3.24 -18.90 -2.67
C LYS A 11 3.60 -18.81 -4.13
N GLY A 12 4.32 -17.76 -4.50
CA GLY A 12 4.67 -17.54 -5.89
C GLY A 12 5.51 -16.29 -6.10
N ARG A 13 5.42 -15.75 -7.30
CA ARG A 13 6.04 -14.46 -7.66
C ARG A 13 5.01 -13.57 -8.35
N PHE A 14 4.95 -12.33 -7.93
CA PHE A 14 4.13 -11.29 -8.55
C PHE A 14 5.03 -10.16 -9.03
N LYS A 15 5.03 -9.89 -10.34
CA LYS A 15 5.92 -8.88 -10.97
C LYS A 15 7.40 -9.01 -10.54
N GLY A 16 7.88 -10.25 -10.43
CA GLY A 16 9.27 -10.55 -10.04
C GLY A 16 9.52 -10.62 -8.53
N LEU A 17 8.61 -10.14 -7.69
CA LEU A 17 8.73 -10.18 -6.23
C LEU A 17 8.18 -11.50 -5.66
N PRO A 18 8.84 -12.10 -4.64
CA PRO A 18 8.27 -13.25 -3.95
C PRO A 18 6.99 -12.83 -3.23
N ILE A 19 5.96 -13.67 -3.31
CA ILE A 19 4.69 -13.48 -2.62
C ILE A 19 4.32 -14.72 -1.81
N THR A 20 3.85 -14.49 -0.59
CA THR A 20 3.10 -15.46 0.20
C THR A 20 1.76 -14.84 0.54
N LEU A 21 0.69 -15.60 0.43
CA LEU A 21 -0.67 -15.12 0.63
C LEU A 21 -1.45 -16.16 1.43
N ASN A 22 -2.15 -15.70 2.47
CA ASN A 22 -3.22 -16.40 3.14
C ASN A 22 -4.48 -15.55 3.02
N ALA A 23 -5.55 -16.10 2.48
CA ALA A 23 -6.79 -15.39 2.31
C ALA A 23 -7.98 -16.25 2.75
N GLN A 24 -8.97 -15.59 3.32
CA GLN A 24 -10.24 -16.16 3.69
C GLN A 24 -11.35 -15.33 3.05
N GLY A 25 -12.39 -15.98 2.59
CA GLY A 25 -13.51 -15.33 1.95
C GLY A 25 -14.84 -15.95 2.34
N GLY A 26 -15.92 -15.32 1.95
CA GLY A 26 -17.27 -15.85 2.10
C GLY A 26 -17.50 -17.15 1.30
N ALA A 27 -18.74 -17.61 1.26
CA ALA A 27 -19.09 -18.80 0.48
C ALA A 27 -18.76 -18.64 -1.01
N LEU A 28 -18.22 -19.67 -1.65
CA LEU A 28 -17.83 -19.65 -3.07
C LEU A 28 -18.98 -19.21 -4.01
N LEU A 29 -20.20 -19.65 -3.69
CA LEU A 29 -21.39 -19.29 -4.48
C LEU A 29 -21.72 -17.79 -4.38
N SER A 30 -21.39 -17.15 -3.28
CA SER A 30 -21.62 -15.71 -3.07
C SER A 30 -20.71 -14.83 -3.93
N LEU A 31 -19.63 -15.35 -4.51
CA LEU A 31 -18.77 -14.63 -5.46
C LEU A 31 -19.53 -14.14 -6.70
N ARG A 32 -20.62 -14.82 -7.07
CA ARG A 32 -21.44 -14.47 -8.25
C ARG A 32 -22.54 -13.47 -7.94
N SER A 33 -22.79 -13.16 -6.69
CA SER A 33 -23.85 -12.24 -6.27
C SER A 33 -23.28 -10.84 -6.16
N ALA A 34 -23.65 -9.96 -7.09
CA ALA A 34 -23.33 -8.53 -7.00
C ALA A 34 -24.25 -7.78 -6.01
N GLU A 35 -25.29 -8.44 -5.49
CA GLU A 35 -26.27 -7.83 -4.59
C GLU A 35 -25.77 -7.74 -3.13
N ASN A 36 -24.85 -8.63 -2.76
CA ASN A 36 -24.34 -8.70 -1.40
C ASN A 36 -22.81 -8.50 -1.37
N PRO A 37 -22.30 -7.64 -0.50
CA PRO A 37 -20.87 -7.49 -0.31
C PRO A 37 -20.21 -8.82 0.07
N TYR A 38 -19.15 -9.20 -0.64
CA TYR A 38 -18.40 -10.41 -0.38
C TYR A 38 -17.31 -10.15 0.65
N PRO A 39 -17.36 -10.75 1.85
CA PRO A 39 -16.36 -10.53 2.88
C PRO A 39 -15.04 -11.20 2.49
N ILE A 40 -13.94 -10.49 2.74
CA ILE A 40 -12.58 -10.98 2.52
C ILE A 40 -11.68 -10.58 3.68
N LYS A 41 -10.79 -11.49 4.04
CA LYS A 41 -9.66 -11.23 4.92
C LYS A 41 -8.43 -11.88 4.31
N ALA A 42 -7.39 -11.09 4.08
CA ALA A 42 -6.16 -11.62 3.51
C ALA A 42 -4.93 -10.99 4.18
N SER A 43 -3.88 -11.79 4.28
CA SER A 43 -2.59 -11.36 4.79
C SER A 43 -1.47 -12.04 4.03
N GLY A 44 -0.33 -11.38 3.95
CA GLY A 44 0.80 -11.95 3.24
C GLY A 44 2.04 -11.08 3.27
N VAL A 45 3.04 -11.54 2.54
CA VAL A 45 4.29 -10.81 2.32
C VAL A 45 4.50 -10.70 0.83
N LEU A 46 4.80 -9.51 0.36
CA LEU A 46 5.13 -9.21 -1.03
C LEU A 46 6.49 -8.52 -1.07
N GLY A 47 7.51 -9.23 -1.51
CA GLY A 47 8.89 -8.78 -1.39
C GLY A 47 9.28 -8.57 0.08
N SER A 48 9.56 -7.33 0.46
CA SER A 48 9.87 -6.93 1.85
C SER A 48 8.66 -6.33 2.59
N THR A 49 7.50 -6.21 1.93
CA THR A 49 6.30 -5.58 2.49
C THR A 49 5.34 -6.63 3.03
N ARG A 50 4.96 -6.49 4.30
CA ARG A 50 3.87 -7.24 4.91
C ARG A 50 2.56 -6.48 4.68
N VAL A 51 1.55 -7.20 4.21
CA VAL A 51 0.22 -6.67 3.86
C VAL A 51 -0.85 -7.42 4.64
N SER A 52 -1.83 -6.71 5.16
CA SER A 52 -3.07 -7.30 5.67
C SER A 52 -4.24 -6.44 5.21
N ILE A 53 -5.30 -7.10 4.74
CA ILE A 53 -6.54 -6.46 4.32
C ILE A 53 -7.73 -7.20 4.92
N GLU A 54 -8.78 -6.47 5.27
CA GLU A 54 -10.03 -7.02 5.76
C GLU A 54 -11.20 -6.11 5.39
N GLY A 55 -12.27 -6.66 4.84
CA GLY A 55 -13.45 -5.89 4.46
C GLY A 55 -14.31 -6.59 3.43
N ASN A 56 -14.84 -5.83 2.49
CA ASN A 56 -15.81 -6.31 1.52
C ASN A 56 -15.42 -5.95 0.08
N LEU A 57 -15.71 -6.89 -0.82
CA LEU A 57 -15.69 -6.68 -2.27
C LEU A 57 -17.13 -6.57 -2.76
N LEU A 58 -17.48 -5.48 -3.48
CA LEU A 58 -18.84 -5.27 -3.97
C LEU A 58 -19.11 -6.07 -5.25
N ASP A 59 -18.09 -6.20 -6.11
CA ASP A 59 -18.13 -7.05 -7.30
C ASP A 59 -16.82 -7.83 -7.41
N PRO A 60 -16.72 -8.99 -6.72
CA PRO A 60 -15.47 -9.75 -6.64
C PRO A 60 -14.95 -10.24 -7.99
N LEU A 61 -15.85 -10.60 -8.91
CA LEU A 61 -15.45 -11.17 -10.21
C LEU A 61 -14.87 -10.12 -11.17
N HIS A 62 -15.30 -8.87 -11.06
CA HIS A 62 -14.81 -7.78 -11.89
C HIS A 62 -13.88 -6.82 -11.15
N PHE A 63 -13.56 -7.10 -9.88
CA PHE A 63 -12.76 -6.25 -8.99
C PHE A 63 -13.26 -4.79 -8.93
N LYS A 64 -14.58 -4.62 -9.00
CA LYS A 64 -15.23 -3.31 -8.89
C LYS A 64 -15.80 -3.12 -7.49
N GLY A 65 -15.42 -2.01 -6.87
CA GLY A 65 -15.89 -1.67 -5.53
C GLY A 65 -15.21 -2.51 -4.44
N GLN A 66 -14.22 -1.93 -3.79
CA GLN A 66 -13.55 -2.51 -2.63
C GLN A 66 -13.68 -1.56 -1.45
N GLN A 67 -14.07 -2.11 -0.30
CA GLN A 67 -14.16 -1.42 0.97
C GLN A 67 -13.32 -2.19 2.00
N LEU A 68 -12.07 -1.79 2.15
CA LEU A 68 -11.07 -2.58 2.84
C LEU A 68 -10.34 -1.77 3.90
N ASN A 69 -10.28 -2.28 5.13
CA ASN A 69 -9.24 -1.89 6.06
C ASN A 69 -7.92 -2.53 5.61
N PHE A 70 -6.86 -1.76 5.61
CA PHE A 70 -5.54 -2.25 5.25
C PHE A 70 -4.49 -1.90 6.29
N THR A 71 -3.48 -2.74 6.40
CA THR A 71 -2.21 -2.43 7.05
C THR A 71 -1.06 -2.83 6.15
N LEU A 72 -0.06 -1.96 6.08
CA LEU A 72 1.17 -2.17 5.33
C LEU A 72 2.36 -1.93 6.26
N ALA A 73 3.37 -2.77 6.20
CA ALA A 73 4.62 -2.56 6.91
C ALA A 73 5.79 -3.09 6.09
N GLY A 74 6.81 -2.30 5.94
CA GLY A 74 7.97 -2.67 5.13
C GLY A 74 9.17 -1.78 5.45
N ASN A 75 10.27 -2.06 4.76
CA ASN A 75 11.54 -1.36 5.01
C ASN A 75 11.70 -0.11 4.15
N ASP A 76 10.98 -0.03 3.01
CA ASP A 76 11.13 1.05 2.04
C ASP A 76 9.86 1.13 1.17
N LEU A 77 9.25 2.32 1.08
CA LEU A 77 8.06 2.56 0.26
C LEU A 77 8.35 2.42 -1.24
N ALA A 78 9.59 2.69 -1.69
CA ALA A 78 9.96 2.50 -3.08
C ALA A 78 9.75 1.06 -3.56
N SER A 79 9.84 0.08 -2.67
CA SER A 79 9.59 -1.34 -2.97
C SER A 79 8.15 -1.66 -3.36
N LEU A 80 7.20 -0.74 -3.13
CA LEU A 80 5.80 -0.89 -3.53
C LEU A 80 5.54 -0.56 -5.01
N PHE A 81 6.48 0.10 -5.71
CA PHE A 81 6.31 0.51 -7.10
C PHE A 81 5.79 -0.61 -8.02
N PRO A 82 6.31 -1.84 -8.00
CA PRO A 82 5.83 -2.91 -8.88
C PRO A 82 4.36 -3.25 -8.68
N VAL A 83 3.84 -2.96 -7.48
CA VAL A 83 2.45 -3.29 -7.08
C VAL A 83 1.49 -2.18 -7.46
N ILE A 84 1.79 -0.97 -6.99
CA ILE A 84 0.88 0.17 -7.12
C ILE A 84 1.04 0.92 -8.45
N GLY A 85 2.18 0.74 -9.13
CA GLY A 85 2.48 1.41 -10.41
C GLY A 85 2.79 2.90 -10.27
N VAL A 86 2.94 3.41 -9.04
CA VAL A 86 3.31 4.80 -8.74
C VAL A 86 4.72 4.79 -8.15
N PRO A 87 5.68 5.52 -8.75
CA PRO A 87 7.01 5.62 -8.17
C PRO A 87 6.93 6.38 -6.84
N LEU A 88 7.33 5.70 -5.78
CA LEU A 88 7.51 6.31 -4.47
C LEU A 88 9.00 6.46 -4.20
N PRO A 89 9.42 7.51 -3.53
CA PRO A 89 10.82 7.69 -3.17
C PRO A 89 11.25 6.67 -2.11
N PRO A 90 12.56 6.37 -2.01
CA PRO A 90 13.12 5.57 -0.92
C PRO A 90 12.81 6.21 0.45
N THR A 91 12.46 5.37 1.41
CA THR A 91 12.12 5.79 2.77
C THR A 91 12.74 4.88 3.82
N PRO A 92 12.86 5.35 5.06
CA PRO A 92 13.06 4.47 6.20
C PRO A 92 11.90 3.45 6.35
N PRO A 93 12.05 2.46 7.25
CA PRO A 93 10.98 1.52 7.55
C PRO A 93 9.66 2.23 7.87
N TYR A 94 8.57 1.68 7.35
CA TYR A 94 7.25 2.26 7.47
C TYR A 94 6.22 1.28 8.01
N ARG A 95 5.18 1.84 8.62
CA ARG A 95 3.97 1.14 9.00
C ARG A 95 2.78 2.05 8.76
N LEU A 96 1.85 1.62 7.94
CA LEU A 96 0.69 2.40 7.50
C LEU A 96 -0.57 1.58 7.71
N ALA A 97 -1.66 2.24 8.10
CA ALA A 97 -2.99 1.64 8.20
C ALA A 97 -4.03 2.66 7.76
N GLY A 98 -5.16 2.19 7.26
CA GLY A 98 -6.25 3.04 6.82
C GLY A 98 -7.39 2.24 6.24
N PHE A 99 -8.36 2.97 5.71
CA PHE A 99 -9.49 2.41 4.98
C PHE A 99 -9.41 2.81 3.52
N LEU A 100 -9.52 1.82 2.64
CA LEU A 100 -9.58 1.98 1.20
C LEU A 100 -11.03 1.81 0.73
N ASP A 101 -11.55 2.83 0.08
CA ASP A 101 -12.77 2.76 -0.72
C ASP A 101 -12.40 2.98 -2.19
N HIS A 102 -12.67 1.98 -3.02
CA HIS A 102 -12.43 2.04 -4.46
C HIS A 102 -13.74 1.82 -5.20
N LEU A 103 -14.17 2.83 -5.92
CA LEU A 103 -15.37 2.78 -6.76
C LEU A 103 -15.06 3.32 -8.16
N GLY A 104 -15.22 2.47 -9.16
CA GLY A 104 -14.90 2.83 -10.56
C GLY A 104 -13.42 3.18 -10.73
N ASN A 105 -13.13 4.43 -11.09
CA ASN A 105 -11.78 4.94 -11.29
C ASN A 105 -11.28 5.82 -10.13
N VAL A 106 -12.02 5.87 -9.02
CA VAL A 106 -11.67 6.68 -7.85
C VAL A 106 -11.22 5.80 -6.70
N TRP A 107 -10.05 6.08 -6.18
CA TRP A 107 -9.45 5.43 -5.03
C TRP A 107 -9.39 6.42 -3.88
N THR A 108 -10.11 6.15 -2.80
CA THR A 108 -10.14 6.99 -1.61
C THR A 108 -9.53 6.27 -0.43
N PHE A 109 -8.53 6.87 0.16
CA PHE A 109 -7.87 6.38 1.38
C PHE A 109 -8.24 7.31 2.52
N SER A 110 -9.03 6.80 3.45
CA SER A 110 -9.51 7.55 4.61
C SER A 110 -8.98 6.97 5.92
N ASN A 111 -9.00 7.80 6.96
CA ASN A 111 -8.47 7.45 8.28
C ASN A 111 -7.05 6.88 8.22
N PHE A 112 -6.28 7.35 7.25
CA PHE A 112 -4.91 6.94 7.04
C PHE A 112 -4.05 7.42 8.21
N LYS A 113 -3.26 6.52 8.76
CA LYS A 113 -2.31 6.81 9.83
C LYS A 113 -1.14 5.86 9.79
N GLY A 114 0.01 6.35 10.23
CA GLY A 114 1.19 5.51 10.34
C GLY A 114 2.45 6.27 10.65
N THR A 115 3.56 5.58 10.44
CA THR A 115 4.91 6.11 10.63
C THR A 115 5.77 5.79 9.42
N VAL A 116 6.69 6.70 9.13
CA VAL A 116 7.81 6.51 8.19
C VAL A 116 9.06 6.95 8.94
N GLY A 117 9.94 6.00 9.27
CA GLY A 117 11.04 6.25 10.19
C GLY A 117 10.53 6.70 11.56
N GLN A 118 10.89 7.91 11.96
CA GLN A 118 10.48 8.54 13.21
C GLN A 118 9.36 9.58 13.00
N SER A 119 8.96 9.82 11.75
CA SER A 119 7.87 10.73 11.39
C SER A 119 6.53 10.03 11.47
N ASP A 120 5.52 10.71 12.01
CA ASP A 120 4.13 10.25 11.96
C ASP A 120 3.39 10.92 10.80
N ILE A 121 2.41 10.21 10.25
CA ILE A 121 1.54 10.74 9.20
C ILE A 121 0.11 10.25 9.40
N SER A 122 -0.85 11.13 9.19
CA SER A 122 -2.27 10.81 9.24
C SER A 122 -3.07 11.70 8.30
N GLY A 123 -4.27 11.27 7.91
CA GLY A 123 -5.14 12.05 7.05
C GLY A 123 -5.94 11.23 6.06
N ASN A 124 -6.22 11.87 4.92
CA ASN A 124 -6.95 11.26 3.82
C ASN A 124 -6.28 11.64 2.50
N PHE A 125 -6.34 10.75 1.52
CA PHE A 125 -5.96 11.07 0.16
C PHE A 125 -6.84 10.32 -0.85
N ALA A 126 -6.95 10.86 -2.04
CA ALA A 126 -7.70 10.24 -3.12
C ALA A 126 -6.95 10.38 -4.44
N VAL A 127 -7.15 9.37 -5.30
CA VAL A 127 -6.64 9.34 -6.67
C VAL A 127 -7.84 9.18 -7.61
N ASP A 128 -8.10 10.18 -8.42
CA ASP A 128 -9.10 10.15 -9.47
C ASP A 128 -8.44 9.94 -10.83
N ARG A 129 -8.73 8.77 -11.44
CA ARG A 129 -8.23 8.38 -12.75
C ARG A 129 -9.17 8.74 -13.91
N ASN A 130 -10.29 9.41 -13.65
CA ASN A 130 -11.16 9.89 -14.70
C ASN A 130 -10.60 11.10 -15.43
N GLN A 131 -9.60 11.77 -14.85
CA GLN A 131 -8.96 12.96 -15.39
C GLN A 131 -7.60 12.64 -16.00
N GLN A 132 -7.19 13.44 -16.98
CA GLN A 132 -5.83 13.40 -17.55
C GLN A 132 -5.24 14.83 -17.52
N PRO A 133 -4.15 15.05 -16.76
CA PRO A 133 -3.46 14.08 -15.88
C PRO A 133 -4.33 13.62 -14.71
N GLN A 134 -3.99 12.46 -14.11
CA GLN A 134 -4.69 11.93 -12.93
C GLN A 134 -4.66 12.97 -11.80
N MET A 135 -5.81 13.20 -11.18
CA MET A 135 -5.90 14.13 -10.05
C MET A 135 -5.63 13.39 -8.74
N ILE A 136 -4.69 13.91 -7.97
CA ILE A 136 -4.40 13.45 -6.62
C ILE A 136 -4.77 14.57 -5.66
N SER A 137 -5.61 14.30 -4.69
CA SER A 137 -5.94 15.19 -3.59
C SER A 137 -5.54 14.56 -2.26
N ALA A 138 -4.90 15.33 -1.40
CA ALA A 138 -4.43 14.87 -0.11
C ALA A 138 -4.62 15.93 0.96
N ASN A 139 -5.07 15.50 2.13
CA ASN A 139 -5.10 16.29 3.35
C ASN A 139 -4.39 15.47 4.42
N LEU A 140 -3.13 15.79 4.66
CA LEU A 140 -2.24 15.03 5.54
C LEU A 140 -1.79 15.92 6.70
N VAL A 141 -1.71 15.31 7.87
CA VAL A 141 -1.28 15.94 9.11
C VAL A 141 -0.18 15.09 9.74
N SER A 142 0.83 15.75 10.24
CA SER A 142 1.92 15.16 11.03
C SER A 142 2.15 15.99 12.28
N LYS A 143 2.37 15.34 13.41
CA LYS A 143 2.76 15.99 14.67
C LYS A 143 4.27 16.08 14.79
N GLN A 144 4.97 15.11 14.20
CA GLN A 144 6.42 15.05 14.16
C GLN A 144 6.88 14.66 12.76
N LEU A 145 7.48 15.61 12.06
CA LEU A 145 8.01 15.41 10.73
C LEU A 145 9.50 15.67 10.72
N LEU A 146 10.29 14.63 10.49
CA LEU A 146 11.74 14.73 10.38
C LEU A 146 12.16 14.76 8.91
N MET A 147 12.88 15.80 8.53
CA MET A 147 13.32 15.99 7.14
C MET A 147 14.15 14.81 6.61
N LYS A 148 14.92 14.13 7.47
CA LYS A 148 15.68 12.93 7.11
C LYS A 148 14.79 11.77 6.64
N ASP A 149 13.56 11.66 7.15
CA ASP A 149 12.61 10.60 6.79
C ASP A 149 11.93 10.90 5.45
N LEU A 150 12.01 12.16 5.00
CA LEU A 150 11.47 12.66 3.74
C LEU A 150 12.54 12.86 2.66
N GLY A 151 13.79 12.52 2.92
CA GLY A 151 14.92 12.81 2.03
C GLY A 151 14.63 12.46 0.57
N GLY A 152 14.06 11.29 0.33
CA GLY A 152 13.66 10.85 -1.01
C GLY A 152 12.56 11.70 -1.65
N PHE A 153 11.66 12.31 -0.87
CA PHE A 153 10.58 13.17 -1.38
C PHE A 153 11.06 14.58 -1.76
N ILE A 154 12.13 15.05 -1.13
CA ILE A 154 12.66 16.40 -1.34
C ILE A 154 13.98 16.41 -2.13
N GLY A 155 14.40 15.23 -2.64
CA GLY A 155 15.59 15.10 -3.47
C GLY A 155 16.92 15.30 -2.71
N VAL A 156 16.91 15.17 -1.38
CA VAL A 156 18.12 15.19 -0.56
C VAL A 156 18.58 13.74 -0.35
N ASP A 157 19.59 13.31 -1.08
CA ASP A 157 20.23 12.03 -0.87
C ASP A 157 20.85 12.01 0.53
N SER A 158 20.35 11.11 1.38
CA SER A 158 20.77 10.99 2.78
C SER A 158 22.17 10.36 2.98
N GLU A 159 22.91 10.11 1.90
CA GLU A 159 24.29 9.64 1.95
C GLU A 159 25.16 10.38 0.92
N ALA A 160 25.78 11.47 1.37
CA ALA A 160 27.04 11.88 0.78
C ALA A 160 28.08 10.78 1.10
N ARG A 161 28.31 9.85 0.17
CA ARG A 161 29.49 9.00 0.19
C ARG A 161 30.70 9.93 0.28
N PRO A 162 31.60 9.74 1.26
CA PRO A 162 32.84 10.46 1.24
C PRO A 162 33.58 10.11 -0.06
N SER A 163 33.78 11.10 -0.91
CA SER A 163 34.62 10.97 -2.10
C SER A 163 36.04 10.65 -1.61
N THR A 164 36.44 9.39 -1.71
CA THR A 164 37.85 9.00 -1.62
C THR A 164 38.53 9.49 -2.89
N THR A 165 39.07 10.69 -2.83
CA THR A 165 40.08 11.16 -3.79
C THR A 165 41.32 10.32 -3.60
N PRO A 166 41.82 9.61 -4.64
CA PRO A 166 43.12 8.96 -4.54
C PRO A 166 44.22 10.02 -4.36
N PRO A 167 45.25 9.77 -3.56
CA PRO A 167 46.38 10.69 -3.48
C PRO A 167 47.07 10.76 -4.83
N ALA A 168 47.34 11.99 -5.27
CA ALA A 168 48.19 12.24 -6.41
C ALA A 168 49.62 11.77 -6.03
N ASN A 169 50.16 10.86 -6.84
CA ASN A 169 51.58 10.52 -6.77
C ASN A 169 52.37 11.61 -7.53
N ASP A 170 53.27 12.23 -6.81
CA ASP A 170 54.47 12.88 -7.38
C ASP A 170 55.47 11.83 -7.87
#